data_dbef5aea724b7a6fdc684546a77e0f05
#
_entry.id   dbef5aea724b7a6fdc684546a77e0f05
#
_cell.length_a   1.000
_cell.length_b   1.000
_cell.length_c   1.000
_cell.angle_alpha   90.00
_cell.angle_beta   90.00
_cell.angle_gamma   90.00
#
_symmetry.space_group_name_H-M   'P 1'
#
loop_
_entity.id
_entity.type
_entity.pdbx_description
1 polymer ?
#
loop_
_entity_poly.entity_id
_entity_poly.type
_entity_poly.pdbx_seq_one_letter_code
_entity_poly.pdbx_strand_id
1 'polypeptide(L)'
;LKPHIFRKLQHHIAKVTGLSQGDLDAGLPMKEGLQKFLDWAGDDAELAEWGLDDVPVLKQNLFLVGLDENWPNRWYDLQRIFLQAYPRKEGEGLTLESVVDRLGIEHDGDFHNALDDALYTTKICRRLPLAQGIAEYPDPAAQLTAALLNNTDTETYDIQTYFDRLDHDAYKNDPALYQVSCPFCGKPLVLNDIWLKRGNTGYYTEATCPDHGPWFLRFKLNRRDGLHWNFARCIETVRPESYARYKKLEKSQRERIRMKTERAGKKTQE
;
A
#
# COMPACT_ATOMS: atom_id res chain seq x y z
N LEU A 1 -1.92 23.17 -11.06
CA LEU A 1 -1.94 22.35 -12.27
C LEU A 1 -3.36 22.22 -12.81
N LYS A 2 -3.50 22.12 -14.13
CA LYS A 2 -4.78 21.81 -14.78
C LYS A 2 -5.02 20.29 -14.74
N PRO A 3 -6.14 19.81 -14.15
CA PRO A 3 -6.42 18.40 -14.06
C PRO A 3 -6.51 17.72 -15.44
N HIS A 4 -5.90 16.55 -15.58
CA HIS A 4 -5.89 15.81 -16.85
C HIS A 4 -7.21 15.09 -17.13
N ILE A 5 -7.78 14.43 -16.09
CA ILE A 5 -8.98 13.60 -16.22
C ILE A 5 -10.21 14.31 -15.63
N PHE A 6 -10.23 14.57 -14.33
CA PHE A 6 -11.36 15.19 -13.63
C PHE A 6 -11.26 16.72 -13.69
N ARG A 7 -11.69 17.29 -14.82
CA ARG A 7 -11.52 18.72 -15.10
C ARG A 7 -12.46 19.64 -14.32
N LYS A 8 -13.56 19.10 -13.79
CA LYS A 8 -14.56 19.89 -13.06
C LYS A 8 -14.24 19.85 -11.56
N LEU A 9 -14.08 21.02 -10.97
CA LEU A 9 -13.89 21.16 -9.54
C LEU A 9 -15.18 20.79 -8.79
N GLN A 10 -15.08 19.85 -7.85
CA GLN A 10 -16.21 19.45 -7.03
C GLN A 10 -16.43 20.49 -5.92
N HIS A 11 -17.68 20.79 -5.58
CA HIS A 11 -18.06 21.83 -4.63
C HIS A 11 -17.41 21.67 -3.26
N HIS A 12 -17.33 20.44 -2.74
CA HIS A 12 -16.71 20.19 -1.44
C HIS A 12 -15.20 20.43 -1.45
N ILE A 13 -14.50 20.13 -2.57
CA ILE A 13 -13.07 20.41 -2.74
C ILE A 13 -12.85 21.94 -2.82
N ALA A 14 -13.66 22.65 -3.61
CA ALA A 14 -13.61 24.11 -3.67
C ALA A 14 -13.76 24.74 -2.28
N LYS A 15 -14.67 24.21 -1.46
CA LYS A 15 -14.89 24.73 -0.09
C LYS A 15 -13.71 24.50 0.83
N VAL A 16 -13.02 23.35 0.72
CA VAL A 16 -11.87 23.02 1.58
C VAL A 16 -10.61 23.74 1.15
N THR A 17 -10.35 23.82 -0.16
CA THR A 17 -9.10 24.37 -0.71
C THR A 17 -9.16 25.87 -1.02
N GLY A 18 -10.35 26.47 -1.04
CA GLY A 18 -10.55 27.85 -1.49
C GLY A 18 -10.38 28.06 -3.00
N LEU A 19 -10.07 27.03 -3.77
CA LEU A 19 -9.86 27.13 -5.22
C LEU A 19 -11.17 27.32 -5.98
N SER A 20 -11.10 28.05 -7.08
CA SER A 20 -12.17 28.19 -8.06
C SER A 20 -11.92 27.32 -9.31
N GLN A 21 -12.96 27.12 -10.12
CA GLN A 21 -12.80 26.46 -11.44
C GLN A 21 -11.83 27.26 -12.33
N GLY A 22 -11.86 28.61 -12.24
CA GLY A 22 -10.95 29.48 -12.99
C GLY A 22 -9.48 29.25 -12.66
N ASP A 23 -9.15 29.01 -11.39
CA ASP A 23 -7.79 28.70 -10.96
C ASP A 23 -7.28 27.39 -11.58
N LEU A 24 -8.15 26.36 -11.65
CA LEU A 24 -7.82 25.10 -12.30
C LEU A 24 -7.63 25.25 -13.82
N ASP A 25 -8.48 26.05 -14.46
CA ASP A 25 -8.43 26.26 -15.91
C ASP A 25 -7.22 27.10 -16.34
N ALA A 26 -6.77 28.02 -15.47
CA ALA A 26 -5.56 28.82 -15.64
C ALA A 26 -4.26 28.06 -15.30
N GLY A 27 -4.34 26.91 -14.66
CA GLY A 27 -3.20 26.08 -14.28
C GLY A 27 -2.39 25.55 -15.48
N LEU A 28 -1.12 25.27 -15.26
CA LEU A 28 -0.28 24.59 -16.27
C LEU A 28 -0.87 23.22 -16.64
N PRO A 29 -0.73 22.81 -17.91
CA PRO A 29 -1.03 21.41 -18.29
C PRO A 29 -0.32 20.43 -17.36
N MET A 30 -1.01 19.37 -16.93
CA MET A 30 -0.50 18.42 -15.94
C MET A 30 0.90 17.93 -16.27
N LYS A 31 1.12 17.47 -17.50
CA LYS A 31 2.42 16.94 -17.95
C LYS A 31 3.53 17.99 -17.84
N GLU A 32 3.26 19.22 -18.30
CA GLU A 32 4.23 20.31 -18.26
C GLU A 32 4.60 20.69 -16.82
N GLY A 33 3.59 20.79 -15.96
CA GLY A 33 3.83 21.16 -14.57
C GLY A 33 4.56 20.08 -13.78
N LEU A 34 4.24 18.81 -14.03
CA LEU A 34 4.96 17.67 -13.42
C LEU A 34 6.40 17.58 -13.94
N GLN A 35 6.64 17.79 -15.24
CA GLN A 35 8.00 17.81 -15.78
C GLN A 35 8.84 18.91 -15.13
N LYS A 36 8.31 20.13 -15.01
CA LYS A 36 9.01 21.23 -14.30
C LYS A 36 9.32 20.89 -12.85
N PHE A 37 8.42 20.16 -12.19
CA PHE A 37 8.64 19.71 -10.81
C PHE A 37 9.77 18.67 -10.74
N LEU A 38 9.80 17.69 -11.65
CA LEU A 38 10.88 16.70 -11.74
C LEU A 38 12.22 17.35 -12.04
N ASP A 39 12.26 18.28 -13.03
CA ASP A 39 13.47 19.01 -13.39
C ASP A 39 14.03 19.83 -12.22
N TRP A 40 13.14 20.41 -11.40
CA TRP A 40 13.52 21.15 -10.20
C TRP A 40 13.99 20.24 -9.07
N ALA A 41 13.32 19.12 -8.83
CA ALA A 41 13.63 18.21 -7.73
C ALA A 41 14.92 17.41 -8.01
N GLY A 42 15.14 17.00 -9.26
CA GLY A 42 16.25 16.15 -9.68
C GLY A 42 16.03 14.65 -9.43
N ASP A 43 16.87 13.83 -10.03
CA ASP A 43 16.71 12.37 -10.04
C ASP A 43 16.96 11.73 -8.66
N ASP A 44 17.85 12.33 -7.86
CA ASP A 44 18.25 11.80 -6.55
C ASP A 44 17.40 12.37 -5.38
N ALA A 45 16.30 13.06 -5.69
CA ALA A 45 15.46 13.64 -4.65
C ALA A 45 14.80 12.56 -3.79
N GLU A 46 14.86 12.77 -2.50
CA GLU A 46 14.09 12.01 -1.51
C GLU A 46 12.93 12.89 -1.01
N LEU A 47 11.71 12.36 -1.00
CA LEU A 47 10.55 13.11 -0.55
C LEU A 47 10.18 12.74 0.88
N ALA A 48 9.62 13.69 1.58
CA ALA A 48 9.01 13.47 2.89
C ALA A 48 7.63 14.13 2.90
N GLU A 49 6.63 13.40 3.35
CA GLU A 49 5.24 13.85 3.41
C GLU A 49 4.65 13.66 4.80
N TRP A 50 3.57 14.37 5.10
CA TRP A 50 2.86 14.21 6.35
C TRP A 50 1.77 13.14 6.21
N GLY A 51 2.15 11.88 6.40
CA GLY A 51 1.34 10.69 6.10
C GLY A 51 1.91 9.89 4.94
N LEU A 52 1.04 9.24 4.17
CA LEU A 52 1.43 8.38 3.03
C LEU A 52 0.50 8.55 1.82
N ASP A 53 -0.12 9.71 1.65
CA ASP A 53 -1.16 9.91 0.64
C ASP A 53 -0.69 10.71 -0.59
N ASP A 54 0.25 11.64 -0.43
CA ASP A 54 0.64 12.58 -1.50
C ASP A 54 1.53 11.92 -2.56
N VAL A 55 2.56 11.17 -2.15
CA VAL A 55 3.48 10.50 -3.09
C VAL A 55 2.76 9.45 -3.94
N PRO A 56 1.86 8.60 -3.42
CA PRO A 56 1.03 7.73 -4.24
C PRO A 56 0.20 8.46 -5.30
N VAL A 57 -0.37 9.61 -4.96
CA VAL A 57 -1.12 10.45 -5.91
C VAL A 57 -0.20 11.05 -6.96
N LEU A 58 1.00 11.52 -6.56
CA LEU A 58 2.01 12.01 -7.49
C LEU A 58 2.40 10.93 -8.51
N LYS A 59 2.76 9.72 -8.06
CA LYS A 59 3.12 8.58 -8.92
C LYS A 59 2.01 8.22 -9.90
N GLN A 60 0.76 8.19 -9.43
CA GLN A 60 -0.39 7.97 -10.29
C GLN A 60 -0.52 9.03 -11.38
N ASN A 61 -0.29 10.29 -11.06
CA ASN A 61 -0.34 11.38 -12.05
C ASN A 61 0.82 11.32 -13.04
N LEU A 62 2.03 10.97 -12.60
CA LEU A 62 3.18 10.73 -13.49
C LEU A 62 2.87 9.63 -14.51
N PHE A 63 2.35 8.48 -14.04
CA PHE A 63 1.91 7.39 -14.92
C PHE A 63 0.87 7.85 -15.95
N LEU A 64 -0.16 8.57 -15.51
CA LEU A 64 -1.27 9.02 -16.39
C LEU A 64 -0.82 9.97 -17.51
N VAL A 65 0.26 10.68 -17.32
CA VAL A 65 0.80 11.60 -18.34
C VAL A 65 2.04 11.06 -19.08
N GLY A 66 2.42 9.79 -18.79
CA GLY A 66 3.54 9.11 -19.42
C GLY A 66 4.91 9.68 -19.01
N LEU A 67 5.06 10.00 -17.74
CA LEU A 67 6.33 10.30 -17.08
C LEU A 67 6.74 9.12 -16.19
N ASP A 68 7.97 9.12 -15.66
CA ASP A 68 8.47 8.01 -14.84
C ASP A 68 7.77 7.97 -13.47
N GLU A 69 6.89 6.99 -13.30
CA GLU A 69 6.16 6.74 -12.04
C GLU A 69 7.00 6.07 -10.95
N ASN A 70 8.21 5.58 -11.27
CA ASN A 70 9.10 5.03 -10.26
C ASN A 70 9.75 6.13 -9.42
N TRP A 71 9.80 7.35 -9.91
CA TRP A 71 10.24 8.52 -9.16
C TRP A 71 9.16 8.99 -8.16
N PRO A 72 9.49 9.38 -6.91
CA PRO A 72 10.81 9.28 -6.29
C PRO A 72 11.12 7.84 -5.88
N ASN A 73 12.40 7.48 -5.88
CA ASN A 73 12.85 6.17 -5.44
C ASN A 73 12.67 5.96 -3.93
N ARG A 74 12.74 7.05 -3.16
CA ARG A 74 12.60 7.04 -1.71
C ARG A 74 11.68 8.15 -1.24
N TRP A 75 10.80 7.80 -0.29
CA TRP A 75 10.01 8.79 0.45
C TRP A 75 9.72 8.30 1.86
N TYR A 76 9.46 9.24 2.74
CA TYR A 76 9.34 8.99 4.17
C TYR A 76 8.04 9.58 4.72
N ASP A 77 7.35 8.81 5.54
CA ASP A 77 6.26 9.28 6.38
C ASP A 77 6.81 10.02 7.61
N LEU A 78 6.65 11.34 7.62
CA LEU A 78 7.12 12.18 8.72
C LEU A 78 6.31 11.98 10.00
N GLN A 79 5.04 11.55 9.94
CA GLN A 79 4.29 11.20 11.14
C GLN A 79 4.99 10.07 11.90
N ARG A 80 5.55 9.11 11.18
CA ARG A 80 6.30 8.00 11.77
C ARG A 80 7.58 8.48 12.46
N ILE A 81 8.38 9.31 11.79
CA ILE A 81 9.60 9.88 12.35
C ILE A 81 9.25 10.78 13.55
N PHE A 82 8.18 11.55 13.44
CA PHE A 82 7.68 12.36 14.55
C PHE A 82 7.34 11.51 15.77
N LEU A 83 6.61 10.41 15.60
CA LEU A 83 6.21 9.52 16.70
C LEU A 83 7.38 8.81 17.37
N GLN A 84 8.49 8.60 16.69
CA GLN A 84 9.73 8.09 17.32
C GLN A 84 10.33 9.12 18.28
N ALA A 85 10.37 10.40 17.87
CA ALA A 85 10.93 11.49 18.69
C ALA A 85 9.94 11.99 19.76
N TYR A 86 8.64 11.98 19.45
CA TYR A 86 7.55 12.50 20.27
C TYR A 86 6.44 11.46 20.43
N PRO A 87 6.57 10.49 21.32
CA PRO A 87 5.56 9.44 21.51
C PRO A 87 4.17 10.04 21.74
N ARG A 88 3.17 9.42 21.13
CA ARG A 88 1.76 9.85 21.21
C ARG A 88 1.24 9.71 22.64
N LYS A 89 0.57 10.74 23.14
CA LYS A 89 -0.23 10.66 24.36
C LYS A 89 -1.66 10.29 24.03
N GLU A 90 -2.37 9.74 25.02
CA GLU A 90 -3.76 9.39 24.87
C GLU A 90 -4.61 10.62 24.49
N GLY A 91 -5.43 10.49 23.44
CA GLY A 91 -6.28 11.57 22.93
C GLY A 91 -5.59 12.58 21.99
N GLU A 92 -4.27 12.52 21.79
CA GLU A 92 -3.60 13.44 20.87
C GLU A 92 -3.88 13.10 19.40
N GLY A 93 -4.18 14.13 18.60
CA GLY A 93 -4.26 14.04 17.14
C GLY A 93 -2.88 13.96 16.48
N LEU A 94 -2.85 13.50 15.23
CA LEU A 94 -1.67 13.51 14.35
C LEU A 94 -1.93 14.31 13.06
N THR A 95 -2.94 15.17 13.05
CA THR A 95 -3.12 16.11 11.93
C THR A 95 -1.94 17.08 11.89
N LEU A 96 -1.65 17.62 10.72
CA LEU A 96 -0.56 18.61 10.55
C LEU A 96 -0.74 19.76 11.56
N GLU A 97 -1.94 20.31 11.64
CA GLU A 97 -2.32 21.39 12.56
C GLU A 97 -2.04 21.02 14.03
N SER A 98 -2.51 19.82 14.48
CA SER A 98 -2.31 19.40 15.88
C SER A 98 -0.85 19.25 16.26
N VAL A 99 0.02 18.92 15.30
CA VAL A 99 1.47 18.82 15.54
C VAL A 99 2.17 20.18 15.47
N VAL A 100 1.71 21.07 14.61
CA VAL A 100 2.14 22.49 14.59
C VAL A 100 1.89 23.10 15.96
N ASP A 101 0.68 22.94 16.52
CA ASP A 101 0.31 23.39 17.86
C ASP A 101 1.20 22.78 18.94
N ARG A 102 1.35 21.46 18.92
CA ARG A 102 2.15 20.71 19.90
C ARG A 102 3.60 21.17 19.95
N LEU A 103 4.17 21.52 18.79
CA LEU A 103 5.55 22.00 18.69
C LEU A 103 5.69 23.50 18.92
N GLY A 104 4.60 24.23 19.15
CA GLY A 104 4.57 25.68 19.31
C GLY A 104 5.11 26.41 18.04
N ILE A 105 4.74 25.90 16.87
CA ILE A 105 5.08 26.53 15.60
C ILE A 105 4.02 27.62 15.32
N GLU A 106 4.50 28.82 14.95
CA GLU A 106 3.62 29.95 14.65
C GLU A 106 2.75 29.66 13.41
N HIS A 107 1.46 30.02 13.53
CA HIS A 107 0.47 29.96 12.45
C HIS A 107 0.60 31.22 11.57
N ASP A 108 1.37 31.11 10.51
CA ASP A 108 1.63 32.19 9.54
C ASP A 108 1.08 31.90 8.12
N GLY A 109 0.25 30.84 7.99
CA GLY A 109 -0.42 30.41 6.77
C GLY A 109 -1.72 29.67 7.07
N ASP A 110 -2.45 29.31 6.02
CA ASP A 110 -3.75 28.62 6.09
C ASP A 110 -3.57 27.11 5.92
N PHE A 111 -4.13 26.30 6.82
CA PHE A 111 -4.22 24.86 6.62
C PHE A 111 -5.15 24.51 5.45
N HIS A 112 -4.86 23.41 4.79
CA HIS A 112 -5.49 22.94 3.54
C HIS A 112 -5.12 23.76 2.29
N ASN A 113 -4.12 24.65 2.43
CA ASN A 113 -3.41 25.21 1.30
C ASN A 113 -2.13 24.39 1.08
N ALA A 114 -1.95 23.80 -0.09
CA ALA A 114 -0.84 22.88 -0.36
C ALA A 114 0.56 23.50 -0.14
N LEU A 115 0.74 24.81 -0.42
CA LEU A 115 2.00 25.51 -0.17
C LEU A 115 2.23 25.71 1.32
N ASP A 116 1.21 26.16 2.05
CA ASP A 116 1.31 26.39 3.49
C ASP A 116 1.49 25.08 4.24
N ASP A 117 0.78 24.01 3.85
CA ASP A 117 0.97 22.66 4.39
C ASP A 117 2.41 22.16 4.17
N ALA A 118 3.00 22.38 3.00
CA ALA A 118 4.40 22.05 2.72
C ALA A 118 5.38 22.87 3.58
N LEU A 119 5.08 24.15 3.80
CA LEU A 119 5.87 25.03 4.69
C LEU A 119 5.79 24.57 6.15
N TYR A 120 4.59 24.26 6.66
CA TYR A 120 4.41 23.69 8.01
C TYR A 120 5.14 22.35 8.15
N THR A 121 5.01 21.49 7.17
CA THR A 121 5.74 20.21 7.12
C THR A 121 7.26 20.45 7.20
N THR A 122 7.78 21.44 6.46
CA THR A 122 9.20 21.82 6.51
C THR A 122 9.60 22.36 7.90
N LYS A 123 8.75 23.17 8.55
CA LYS A 123 9.01 23.67 9.91
C LYS A 123 9.05 22.54 10.93
N ILE A 124 8.17 21.54 10.79
CA ILE A 124 8.20 20.31 11.61
C ILE A 124 9.50 19.53 11.35
N CYS A 125 9.88 19.27 10.08
CA CYS A 125 11.12 18.58 9.73
C CYS A 125 12.35 19.17 10.42
N ARG A 126 12.43 20.48 10.50
CA ARG A 126 13.55 21.18 11.17
C ARG A 126 13.63 20.95 12.69
N ARG A 127 12.56 20.44 13.29
CA ARG A 127 12.46 20.11 14.73
C ARG A 127 12.65 18.62 15.01
N LEU A 128 12.71 17.78 13.96
CA LEU A 128 12.89 16.35 14.09
C LEU A 128 14.39 15.96 13.98
N PRO A 129 14.81 14.87 14.63
CA PRO A 129 16.10 14.25 14.38
C PRO A 129 16.03 13.48 13.02
N LEU A 130 15.84 14.22 11.92
CA LEU A 130 15.48 13.68 10.62
C LEU A 130 16.50 12.68 10.10
N ALA A 131 17.81 12.96 10.23
CA ALA A 131 18.87 12.06 9.79
C ALA A 131 18.80 10.70 10.51
N GLN A 132 18.56 10.72 11.83
CA GLN A 132 18.37 9.49 12.61
C GLN A 132 17.08 8.78 12.20
N GLY A 133 15.97 9.52 12.08
CA GLY A 133 14.67 8.95 11.67
C GLY A 133 14.71 8.30 10.29
N ILE A 134 15.47 8.85 9.34
CA ILE A 134 15.72 8.27 8.03
C ILE A 134 16.62 7.01 8.14
N ALA A 135 17.69 7.08 8.91
CA ALA A 135 18.60 5.93 9.09
C ALA A 135 17.92 4.74 9.78
N GLU A 136 16.99 5.02 10.69
CA GLU A 136 16.21 4.03 11.43
C GLU A 136 14.85 3.72 10.74
N TYR A 137 14.59 4.33 9.56
CA TYR A 137 13.33 4.11 8.86
C TYR A 137 13.24 2.65 8.41
N PRO A 138 12.16 1.95 8.78
CA PRO A 138 12.10 0.51 8.58
C PRO A 138 12.18 0.13 7.10
N ASP A 139 12.97 -0.87 6.82
CA ASP A 139 13.00 -1.51 5.51
C ASP A 139 11.60 -2.02 5.12
N PRO A 140 11.07 -1.64 3.94
CA PRO A 140 9.75 -2.09 3.48
C PRO A 140 9.61 -3.62 3.43
N ALA A 141 10.67 -4.35 3.08
CA ALA A 141 10.66 -5.81 3.07
C ALA A 141 10.53 -6.39 4.48
N ALA A 142 11.28 -5.86 5.44
CA ALA A 142 11.19 -6.26 6.84
C ALA A 142 9.80 -5.96 7.43
N GLN A 143 9.22 -4.80 7.14
CA GLN A 143 7.87 -4.46 7.59
C GLN A 143 6.81 -5.40 7.03
N LEU A 144 6.88 -5.68 5.73
CA LEU A 144 5.91 -6.56 5.06
C LEU A 144 6.05 -8.00 5.56
N THR A 145 7.28 -8.47 5.78
CA THR A 145 7.57 -9.78 6.38
C THR A 145 7.05 -9.86 7.81
N ALA A 146 7.30 -8.87 8.64
CA ALA A 146 6.77 -8.81 10.01
C ALA A 146 5.23 -8.84 10.01
N ALA A 147 4.59 -8.11 9.10
CA ALA A 147 3.13 -8.13 8.95
C ALA A 147 2.59 -9.49 8.44
N LEU A 148 3.35 -10.22 7.63
CA LEU A 148 3.03 -11.59 7.21
C LEU A 148 3.08 -12.54 8.41
N LEU A 149 4.13 -12.47 9.22
CA LEU A 149 4.40 -13.37 10.33
C LEU A 149 3.64 -13.02 11.61
N ASN A 150 3.02 -11.84 11.67
CA ASN A 150 2.26 -11.42 12.84
C ASN A 150 1.10 -12.41 13.16
N ASN A 151 0.98 -12.79 14.43
CA ASN A 151 0.03 -13.80 14.92
C ASN A 151 0.17 -15.18 14.24
N THR A 152 1.39 -15.55 13.87
CA THR A 152 1.72 -16.90 13.37
C THR A 152 2.42 -17.66 14.47
N ASP A 153 1.80 -18.76 14.93
CA ASP A 153 2.30 -19.68 15.94
C ASP A 153 2.65 -21.05 15.32
N THR A 154 2.80 -21.08 14.01
CA THR A 154 3.19 -22.22 13.18
C THR A 154 4.57 -21.97 12.56
N GLU A 155 5.27 -23.04 12.21
CA GLU A 155 6.53 -22.95 11.49
C GLU A 155 6.30 -22.41 10.08
N THR A 156 7.17 -21.52 9.64
CA THR A 156 7.11 -20.87 8.33
C THR A 156 8.41 -21.05 7.57
N TYR A 157 8.28 -21.28 6.26
CA TYR A 157 9.37 -21.55 5.34
C TYR A 157 9.24 -20.69 4.09
N ASP A 158 10.31 -20.57 3.31
CA ASP A 158 10.36 -19.90 2.01
C ASP A 158 9.73 -18.48 2.07
N ILE A 159 10.21 -17.69 3.06
CA ILE A 159 9.75 -16.31 3.22
C ILE A 159 10.38 -15.45 2.14
N GLN A 160 9.57 -14.83 1.31
CA GLN A 160 10.01 -13.97 0.22
C GLN A 160 9.14 -12.72 0.12
N THR A 161 9.73 -11.65 -0.39
CA THR A 161 9.04 -10.38 -0.68
C THR A 161 9.17 -10.03 -2.16
N TYR A 162 8.11 -9.47 -2.71
CA TYR A 162 8.00 -9.05 -4.09
C TYR A 162 7.45 -7.63 -4.12
N PHE A 163 8.06 -6.77 -4.91
CA PHE A 163 7.70 -5.36 -4.98
C PHE A 163 7.16 -4.98 -6.35
N ASP A 164 6.45 -3.86 -6.38
CA ASP A 164 6.08 -3.15 -7.60
C ASP A 164 5.26 -3.96 -8.60
N ARG A 165 4.32 -4.76 -8.10
CA ARG A 165 3.38 -5.49 -8.95
C ARG A 165 2.16 -4.63 -9.25
N LEU A 166 1.78 -4.50 -10.51
CA LEU A 166 0.61 -3.74 -10.94
C LEU A 166 -0.71 -4.49 -10.66
N ASP A 167 -0.68 -5.81 -10.63
CA ASP A 167 -1.87 -6.63 -10.39
C ASP A 167 -2.04 -6.95 -8.90
N HIS A 168 -3.15 -6.49 -8.30
CA HIS A 168 -3.54 -6.88 -6.95
C HIS A 168 -3.65 -8.40 -6.79
N ASP A 169 -4.09 -9.09 -7.83
CA ASP A 169 -4.34 -10.52 -7.82
C ASP A 169 -3.13 -11.36 -8.29
N ALA A 170 -1.94 -10.73 -8.40
CA ALA A 170 -0.70 -11.40 -8.80
C ALA A 170 -0.41 -12.68 -7.98
N TYR A 171 -0.81 -12.72 -6.69
CA TYR A 171 -0.63 -13.91 -5.84
C TYR A 171 -1.29 -15.18 -6.39
N LYS A 172 -2.25 -15.06 -7.31
CA LYS A 172 -2.90 -16.19 -7.99
C LYS A 172 -2.71 -16.20 -9.51
N ASN A 173 -2.25 -15.09 -10.10
CA ASN A 173 -2.12 -14.91 -11.55
C ASN A 173 -0.66 -14.94 -12.03
N ASP A 174 0.32 -14.62 -11.15
CA ASP A 174 1.75 -14.58 -11.50
C ASP A 174 2.45 -15.84 -10.95
N PRO A 175 2.88 -16.77 -11.84
CA PRO A 175 3.60 -17.98 -11.44
C PRO A 175 4.85 -17.72 -10.59
N ALA A 176 5.55 -16.60 -10.81
CA ALA A 176 6.72 -16.23 -10.02
C ALA A 176 6.40 -16.07 -8.53
N LEU A 177 5.15 -15.76 -8.19
CA LEU A 177 4.71 -15.62 -6.81
C LEU A 177 4.21 -16.93 -6.20
N TYR A 178 3.46 -17.73 -6.95
CA TYR A 178 2.77 -18.91 -6.39
C TYR A 178 3.42 -20.26 -6.70
N GLN A 179 4.37 -20.35 -7.64
CA GLN A 179 5.13 -21.59 -7.80
C GLN A 179 6.07 -21.79 -6.62
N VAL A 180 5.80 -22.81 -5.83
CA VAL A 180 6.52 -23.11 -4.59
C VAL A 180 6.84 -24.58 -4.49
N SER A 181 7.90 -24.91 -3.76
CA SER A 181 8.36 -26.28 -3.53
C SER A 181 8.21 -26.67 -2.07
N CYS A 182 8.05 -27.97 -1.83
CA CYS A 182 8.00 -28.51 -0.48
C CYS A 182 9.30 -28.20 0.27
N PRO A 183 9.25 -27.60 1.47
CA PRO A 183 10.44 -27.28 2.26
C PRO A 183 11.29 -28.51 2.63
N PHE A 184 10.70 -29.70 2.65
CA PHE A 184 11.36 -30.91 3.10
C PHE A 184 11.98 -31.74 1.96
N CYS A 185 11.32 -31.81 0.79
CA CYS A 185 11.81 -32.65 -0.30
C CYS A 185 12.07 -31.92 -1.63
N GLY A 186 11.80 -30.61 -1.71
CA GLY A 186 12.01 -29.81 -2.90
C GLY A 186 11.03 -30.07 -4.05
N LYS A 187 10.11 -31.05 -3.92
CA LYS A 187 9.10 -31.30 -4.97
C LYS A 187 8.13 -30.13 -5.09
N PRO A 188 7.68 -29.79 -6.31
CA PRO A 188 6.65 -28.77 -6.49
C PRO A 188 5.40 -29.07 -5.68
N LEU A 189 4.83 -28.07 -5.06
CA LEU A 189 3.55 -28.18 -4.36
C LEU A 189 2.40 -27.99 -5.34
N VAL A 190 1.34 -28.78 -5.15
CA VAL A 190 0.09 -28.65 -5.91
C VAL A 190 -0.84 -27.72 -5.15
N LEU A 191 -1.20 -26.60 -5.75
CA LEU A 191 -2.06 -25.60 -5.13
C LEU A 191 -3.53 -25.91 -5.34
N ASN A 192 -4.33 -25.62 -4.31
CA ASN A 192 -5.78 -25.54 -4.42
C ASN A 192 -6.15 -24.23 -5.17
N ASP A 193 -7.21 -24.28 -5.98
CA ASP A 193 -7.73 -23.13 -6.73
C ASP A 193 -8.52 -22.12 -5.88
N ILE A 194 -8.85 -22.48 -4.63
CA ILE A 194 -9.59 -21.62 -3.70
C ILE A 194 -8.65 -20.83 -2.80
N TRP A 195 -8.67 -19.53 -2.98
CA TRP A 195 -7.97 -18.58 -2.11
C TRP A 195 -8.92 -18.02 -1.06
N LEU A 196 -8.55 -18.13 0.19
CA LEU A 196 -9.29 -17.61 1.32
C LEU A 196 -8.63 -16.34 1.85
N LYS A 197 -9.45 -15.41 2.36
CA LYS A 197 -8.98 -14.17 2.95
C LYS A 197 -8.60 -14.37 4.42
N ARG A 198 -7.46 -13.79 4.84
CA ARG A 198 -6.99 -13.75 6.24
C ARG A 198 -6.73 -12.30 6.64
N GLY A 199 -7.64 -11.71 7.38
CA GLY A 199 -7.61 -10.27 7.67
C GLY A 199 -7.90 -9.41 6.44
N ASN A 200 -7.49 -8.15 6.46
CA ASN A 200 -7.84 -7.19 5.40
C ASN A 200 -7.04 -7.39 4.11
N THR A 201 -5.75 -7.72 4.22
CA THR A 201 -4.80 -7.78 3.11
C THR A 201 -4.00 -9.09 3.09
N GLY A 202 -4.54 -10.14 3.70
CA GLY A 202 -3.93 -11.47 3.68
C GLY A 202 -4.76 -12.45 2.85
N TYR A 203 -4.07 -13.36 2.18
CA TYR A 203 -4.68 -14.46 1.42
C TYR A 203 -3.90 -15.74 1.66
N TYR A 204 -4.59 -16.88 1.61
CA TYR A 204 -3.95 -18.17 1.73
C TYR A 204 -4.72 -19.24 0.99
N THR A 205 -4.00 -20.27 0.56
CA THR A 205 -4.55 -21.48 -0.04
C THR A 205 -3.80 -22.71 0.45
N GLU A 206 -4.42 -23.87 0.31
CA GLU A 206 -3.76 -25.15 0.52
C GLU A 206 -2.76 -25.44 -0.59
N ALA A 207 -1.58 -25.92 -0.21
CA ALA A 207 -0.52 -26.38 -1.10
C ALA A 207 -0.11 -27.79 -0.65
N THR A 208 -0.25 -28.81 -1.50
CA THR A 208 -0.07 -30.22 -1.10
C THR A 208 1.22 -30.79 -1.67
N CYS A 209 2.01 -31.40 -0.80
CA CYS A 209 3.10 -32.29 -1.19
C CYS A 209 2.61 -33.75 -1.15
N PRO A 210 2.87 -34.58 -2.19
CA PRO A 210 2.48 -36.00 -2.17
C PRO A 210 3.09 -36.76 -1.00
N ASP A 211 4.30 -36.39 -0.56
CA ASP A 211 5.03 -37.14 0.46
C ASP A 211 4.89 -36.54 1.87
N HIS A 212 4.66 -35.20 1.98
CA HIS A 212 4.67 -34.52 3.26
C HIS A 212 3.34 -33.84 3.63
N GLY A 213 2.29 -34.13 2.84
CA GLY A 213 0.94 -33.68 3.14
C GLY A 213 0.69 -32.18 2.85
N PRO A 214 -0.36 -31.62 3.49
CA PRO A 214 -0.79 -30.24 3.20
C PRO A 214 0.05 -29.20 3.92
N TRP A 215 0.19 -28.07 3.24
CA TRP A 215 0.78 -26.81 3.68
C TRP A 215 -0.20 -25.68 3.41
N PHE A 216 0.00 -24.51 4.03
CA PHE A 216 -0.64 -23.29 3.58
C PHE A 216 0.39 -22.40 2.86
N LEU A 217 0.09 -22.04 1.62
CA LEU A 217 0.75 -20.93 0.95
C LEU A 217 0.03 -19.65 1.34
N ARG A 218 0.74 -18.74 1.99
CA ARG A 218 0.20 -17.48 2.51
C ARG A 218 0.83 -16.29 1.83
N PHE A 219 -0.01 -15.27 1.63
CA PHE A 219 0.41 -13.95 1.20
C PHE A 219 -0.07 -12.88 2.17
N LYS A 220 0.75 -11.86 2.37
CA LYS A 220 0.39 -10.56 2.92
C LYS A 220 0.67 -9.52 1.86
N LEU A 221 -0.31 -8.65 1.63
CA LEU A 221 -0.22 -7.58 0.65
C LEU A 221 -0.21 -6.23 1.37
N ASN A 222 0.52 -5.28 0.81
CA ASN A 222 0.25 -3.88 1.06
C ASN A 222 0.25 -3.11 -0.26
N ARG A 223 -0.51 -2.03 -0.29
CA ARG A 223 -0.50 -1.10 -1.40
C ARG A 223 0.68 -0.15 -1.17
N ARG A 224 1.63 -0.11 -2.11
CA ARG A 224 2.78 0.78 -2.04
C ARG A 224 2.39 2.21 -2.38
N ASP A 225 1.59 2.35 -3.44
CA ASP A 225 1.14 3.62 -3.98
C ASP A 225 -0.18 3.43 -4.75
N GLY A 226 -0.61 4.42 -5.51
CA GLY A 226 -1.84 4.35 -6.30
C GLY A 226 -1.90 3.22 -7.33
N LEU A 227 -0.75 2.66 -7.74
CA LEU A 227 -0.61 1.71 -8.83
C LEU A 227 -0.04 0.36 -8.39
N HIS A 228 0.89 0.34 -7.43
CA HIS A 228 1.72 -0.81 -7.14
C HIS A 228 1.34 -1.51 -5.85
N TRP A 229 1.50 -2.83 -5.87
CA TRP A 229 1.30 -3.72 -4.75
C TRP A 229 2.60 -4.44 -4.39
N ASN A 230 2.86 -4.57 -3.11
CA ASN A 230 3.94 -5.38 -2.59
C ASN A 230 3.36 -6.62 -1.91
N PHE A 231 4.07 -7.72 -2.03
CA PHE A 231 3.66 -9.02 -1.51
C PHE A 231 4.76 -9.59 -0.62
N ALA A 232 4.38 -10.11 0.55
CA ALA A 232 5.20 -11.09 1.25
C ALA A 232 4.54 -12.47 1.17
N ARG A 233 5.34 -13.51 0.97
CA ARG A 233 4.91 -14.90 0.85
C ARG A 233 5.61 -15.77 1.88
N CYS A 234 4.92 -16.77 2.40
CA CYS A 234 5.54 -17.90 3.11
C CYS A 234 4.75 -19.19 2.89
N ILE A 235 5.44 -20.31 3.14
CA ILE A 235 4.82 -21.63 3.31
C ILE A 235 4.70 -21.86 4.81
N GLU A 236 3.53 -22.26 5.29
CA GLU A 236 3.22 -22.46 6.71
C GLU A 236 2.80 -23.89 6.97
N THR A 237 3.27 -24.49 8.08
CA THR A 237 2.79 -25.79 8.54
C THR A 237 1.31 -25.73 8.91
N VAL A 238 0.62 -26.85 8.70
CA VAL A 238 -0.83 -26.94 8.91
C VAL A 238 -1.11 -27.66 10.22
N ARG A 239 -1.84 -27.00 11.13
CA ARG A 239 -2.39 -27.63 12.33
C ARG A 239 -3.75 -28.26 12.05
N PRO A 240 -4.13 -29.37 12.70
CA PRO A 240 -5.41 -30.04 12.45
C PRO A 240 -6.62 -29.10 12.53
N GLU A 241 -6.66 -28.20 13.54
CA GLU A 241 -7.77 -27.27 13.76
C GLU A 241 -7.84 -26.20 12.65
N SER A 242 -6.69 -25.67 12.26
CA SER A 242 -6.60 -24.68 11.18
C SER A 242 -6.98 -25.29 9.83
N TYR A 243 -6.61 -26.55 9.61
CA TYR A 243 -6.97 -27.28 8.41
C TYR A 243 -8.47 -27.60 8.33
N ALA A 244 -9.06 -28.07 9.41
CA ALA A 244 -10.51 -28.32 9.48
C ALA A 244 -11.31 -27.02 9.21
N ARG A 245 -10.85 -25.89 9.78
CA ARG A 245 -11.44 -24.58 9.50
C ARG A 245 -11.28 -24.17 8.03
N TYR A 246 -10.09 -24.37 7.46
CA TYR A 246 -9.85 -24.09 6.03
C TYR A 246 -10.81 -24.88 5.15
N LYS A 247 -10.93 -26.20 5.35
CA LYS A 247 -11.83 -27.07 4.56
C LYS A 247 -13.29 -26.64 4.65
N LYS A 248 -13.76 -26.20 5.81
CA LYS A 248 -15.12 -25.66 5.97
C LYS A 248 -15.32 -24.37 5.15
N LEU A 249 -14.35 -23.46 5.19
CA LEU A 249 -14.41 -22.19 4.46
C LEU A 249 -14.28 -22.43 2.95
N GLU A 250 -13.39 -23.32 2.53
CA GLU A 250 -13.23 -23.73 1.15
C GLU A 250 -14.55 -24.23 0.55
N LYS A 251 -15.22 -25.17 1.24
CA LYS A 251 -16.53 -25.71 0.83
C LYS A 251 -17.55 -24.58 0.65
N SER A 252 -17.67 -23.70 1.61
CA SER A 252 -18.58 -22.54 1.53
C SER A 252 -18.24 -21.60 0.37
N GLN A 253 -16.97 -21.38 0.09
CA GLN A 253 -16.53 -20.52 -1.03
C GLN A 253 -16.84 -21.17 -2.38
N ARG A 254 -16.60 -22.48 -2.54
CA ARG A 254 -16.98 -23.23 -3.75
C ARG A 254 -18.49 -23.17 -4.02
N GLU A 255 -19.31 -23.31 -3.00
CA GLU A 255 -20.78 -23.19 -3.12
C GLU A 255 -21.18 -21.78 -3.58
N ARG A 256 -20.56 -20.73 -3.02
CA ARG A 256 -20.80 -19.32 -3.44
C ARG A 256 -20.41 -19.08 -4.90
N ILE A 257 -19.26 -19.61 -5.33
CA ILE A 257 -18.80 -19.50 -6.73
C ILE A 257 -19.80 -20.18 -7.65
N ARG A 258 -20.21 -21.41 -7.35
CA ARG A 258 -21.20 -22.16 -8.14
C ARG A 258 -22.51 -21.39 -8.28
N MET A 259 -23.06 -20.87 -7.18
CA MET A 259 -24.30 -20.08 -7.21
C MET A 259 -24.19 -18.81 -8.05
N LYS A 260 -23.02 -18.15 -8.03
CA LYS A 260 -22.77 -16.96 -8.85
C LYS A 260 -22.74 -17.30 -10.34
N THR A 261 -22.07 -18.40 -10.71
CA THR A 261 -21.98 -18.86 -12.11
C THR A 261 -23.35 -19.26 -12.64
N GLU A 262 -24.16 -20.00 -11.86
CA GLU A 262 -25.54 -20.37 -12.22
C GLU A 262 -26.45 -19.15 -12.43
N ARG A 263 -26.32 -18.11 -11.58
CA ARG A 263 -27.07 -16.84 -11.75
C ARG A 263 -26.64 -16.05 -12.97
N ALA A 264 -25.33 -16.03 -13.25
CA ALA A 264 -24.81 -15.35 -14.45
C ALA A 264 -25.28 -16.03 -15.74
N GLY A 265 -25.25 -17.37 -15.78
CA GLY A 265 -25.73 -18.14 -16.92
C GLY A 265 -27.23 -17.96 -17.23
N LYS A 266 -28.07 -17.75 -16.20
CA LYS A 266 -29.49 -17.47 -16.38
C LYS A 266 -29.76 -16.05 -16.97
N LYS A 267 -28.95 -15.05 -16.59
CA LYS A 267 -29.08 -13.68 -17.14
C LYS A 267 -28.63 -13.53 -18.59
N THR A 268 -27.87 -14.47 -19.11
CA THR A 268 -27.38 -14.44 -20.51
C THR A 268 -28.37 -15.17 -21.46
N GLN A 269 -29.40 -15.84 -20.92
CA GLN A 269 -30.44 -16.57 -21.69
C GLN A 269 -31.78 -15.82 -21.72
N GLU A 270 -31.89 -14.72 -21.00
CA GLU A 270 -33.00 -13.73 -21.13
C GLU A 270 -32.52 -12.52 -21.96
#